data_0b303ad476862b08c84ab1b41abc684c
#
_entry.id   0b303ad476862b08c84ab1b41abc684c
#
_cell.length_a   1.000
_cell.length_b   1.000
_cell.length_c   1.000
_cell.angle_alpha   90.00
_cell.angle_beta   90.00
_cell.angle_gamma   90.00
#
_symmetry.space_group_name_H-M   'P 1'
#
loop_
_entity.id
_entity.type
_entity.pdbx_description
1 polymer ?
#
loop_
_entity_poly.entity_id
_entity_poly.type
_entity_poly.pdbx_seq_one_letter_code
_entity_poly.pdbx_strand_id
1 'polypeptide(L)'
;MTIRLGLFDSGLGGLTVLRRVLERHGSLQVVYLGDTARVPYGSRSPAEIRSIASEVVGWLSQHQVTTVVMACNTTNALARDVAEGQAGVPVVGLIGAAAAMVEEPRVGVLATPATVASGAYRESIEALRPGTLVVQQACPDFVPLIETGDLLSEALRDAAIRYLQPLREASVDSVVLGCTHYPLLVPLLRNLLPDSIRLIDPAVAVASQLDALLGKPSPGGL
;
A
#
# COMPACT_ATOMS: atom_id res chain seq x y z
N MET A 1 -11.26 -26.10 3.35
CA MET A 1 -9.97 -25.89 2.62
C MET A 1 -9.08 -25.06 3.48
N THR A 2 -7.79 -25.40 3.56
CA THR A 2 -6.81 -24.57 4.30
C THR A 2 -6.53 -23.32 3.50
N ILE A 3 -6.66 -22.15 4.12
CA ILE A 3 -6.38 -20.87 3.43
C ILE A 3 -4.86 -20.67 3.35
N ARG A 4 -4.38 -20.37 2.15
CA ARG A 4 -2.98 -20.02 1.87
C ARG A 4 -2.95 -18.67 1.16
N LEU A 5 -2.40 -17.66 1.82
CA LEU A 5 -2.28 -16.33 1.24
C LEU A 5 -1.05 -16.23 0.34
N GLY A 6 -1.22 -15.71 -0.88
CA GLY A 6 -0.12 -15.26 -1.72
C GLY A 6 0.02 -13.74 -1.58
N LEU A 7 1.12 -13.25 -1.05
CA LEU A 7 1.45 -11.83 -1.03
C LEU A 7 2.58 -11.55 -1.99
N PHE A 8 2.46 -10.46 -2.76
CA PHE A 8 3.61 -10.00 -3.55
C PHE A 8 3.82 -8.50 -3.46
N ASP A 9 5.08 -8.12 -3.50
CA ASP A 9 5.58 -6.75 -3.49
C ASP A 9 6.77 -6.59 -4.42
N SER A 10 7.11 -5.36 -4.73
CA SER A 10 8.33 -5.04 -5.51
C SER A 10 9.63 -5.39 -4.78
N GLY A 11 9.58 -5.59 -3.46
CA GLY A 11 10.76 -5.87 -2.65
C GLY A 11 10.41 -6.32 -1.25
N LEU A 12 10.95 -5.61 -0.26
CA LEU A 12 10.76 -5.93 1.17
C LEU A 12 9.66 -5.09 1.85
N GLY A 13 9.22 -4.01 1.22
CA GLY A 13 8.20 -3.12 1.78
C GLY A 13 6.89 -3.84 2.11
N GLY A 14 6.49 -4.81 1.30
CA GLY A 14 5.28 -5.62 1.52
C GLY A 14 5.29 -6.44 2.81
N LEU A 15 6.44 -6.62 3.47
CA LEU A 15 6.51 -7.22 4.80
C LEU A 15 5.77 -6.38 5.85
N THR A 16 5.62 -5.07 5.63
CA THR A 16 4.77 -4.22 6.49
C THR A 16 3.31 -4.64 6.39
N VAL A 17 2.84 -5.01 5.19
CA VAL A 17 1.49 -5.53 4.98
C VAL A 17 1.33 -6.91 5.62
N LEU A 18 2.27 -7.82 5.37
CA LEU A 18 2.27 -9.14 5.98
C LEU A 18 2.24 -9.06 7.50
N ARG A 19 3.04 -8.17 8.09
CA ARG A 19 3.04 -7.93 9.53
C ARG A 19 1.65 -7.58 10.05
N ARG A 20 0.94 -6.63 9.43
CA ARG A 20 -0.42 -6.25 9.83
C ARG A 20 -1.43 -7.39 9.71
N VAL A 21 -1.30 -8.19 8.66
CA VAL A 21 -2.13 -9.39 8.48
C VAL A 21 -1.89 -10.40 9.61
N LEU A 22 -0.63 -10.68 9.95
CA LEU A 22 -0.29 -11.62 11.04
C LEU A 22 -0.64 -11.08 12.42
N GLU A 23 -0.46 -9.78 12.68
CA GLU A 23 -0.89 -9.13 13.93
C GLU A 23 -2.40 -9.27 14.15
N ARG A 24 -3.21 -9.25 13.07
CA ARG A 24 -4.65 -9.37 13.17
C ARG A 24 -5.16 -10.82 13.22
N HIS A 25 -4.62 -11.69 12.39
CA HIS A 25 -5.16 -13.04 12.16
C HIS A 25 -4.32 -14.17 12.76
N GLY A 26 -3.16 -13.85 13.36
CA GLY A 26 -2.25 -14.86 13.90
C GLY A 26 -1.50 -15.62 12.82
N SER A 27 -1.13 -16.87 13.12
CA SER A 27 -0.36 -17.71 12.20
C SER A 27 -1.19 -18.16 11.00
N LEU A 28 -0.69 -17.86 9.79
CA LEU A 28 -1.30 -18.22 8.53
C LEU A 28 -0.30 -18.94 7.63
N GLN A 29 -0.80 -19.73 6.68
CA GLN A 29 0.03 -20.22 5.58
C GLN A 29 0.20 -19.09 4.57
N VAL A 30 1.45 -18.66 4.34
CA VAL A 30 1.76 -17.53 3.46
C VAL A 30 2.84 -17.93 2.46
N VAL A 31 2.64 -17.56 1.21
CA VAL A 31 3.66 -17.51 0.16
C VAL A 31 3.93 -16.03 -0.12
N TYR A 32 5.14 -15.57 0.21
CA TYR A 32 5.55 -14.18 -0.05
C TYR A 32 6.54 -14.14 -1.21
N LEU A 33 6.27 -13.27 -2.18
CA LEU A 33 7.19 -12.96 -3.27
C LEU A 33 7.59 -11.48 -3.19
N GLY A 34 8.85 -11.20 -2.91
CA GLY A 34 9.45 -9.87 -3.06
C GLY A 34 10.34 -9.84 -4.30
N ASP A 35 9.97 -9.07 -5.30
CA ASP A 35 10.70 -8.98 -6.57
C ASP A 35 11.90 -8.03 -6.47
N THR A 36 12.85 -8.39 -5.62
CA THR A 36 14.06 -7.60 -5.37
C THR A 36 14.97 -7.46 -6.60
N ALA A 37 14.79 -8.32 -7.60
CA ALA A 37 15.58 -8.27 -8.83
C ALA A 37 15.18 -7.09 -9.73
N ARG A 38 13.93 -6.61 -9.62
CA ARG A 38 13.38 -5.56 -10.50
C ARG A 38 12.96 -4.29 -9.76
N VAL A 39 13.26 -4.18 -8.47
CA VAL A 39 13.03 -2.95 -7.67
C VAL A 39 13.89 -1.80 -8.23
N PRO A 40 13.42 -0.54 -8.19
CA PRO A 40 12.12 -0.07 -7.73
C PRO A 40 11.03 -0.09 -8.83
N TYR A 41 9.79 -0.37 -8.45
CA TYR A 41 8.64 -0.34 -9.38
C TYR A 41 8.10 1.07 -9.63
N GLY A 42 8.32 2.00 -8.71
CA GLY A 42 7.73 3.33 -8.72
C GLY A 42 8.14 4.24 -9.88
N SER A 43 9.19 3.88 -10.63
CA SER A 43 9.70 4.59 -11.80
C SER A 43 9.51 3.81 -13.12
N ARG A 44 8.92 2.61 -13.08
CA ARG A 44 8.72 1.78 -14.28
C ARG A 44 7.47 2.18 -15.04
N SER A 45 7.46 1.84 -16.33
CA SER A 45 6.28 2.06 -17.18
C SER A 45 5.11 1.17 -16.79
N PRO A 46 3.86 1.60 -17.04
CA PRO A 46 2.69 0.76 -16.82
C PRO A 46 2.76 -0.60 -17.51
N ALA A 47 3.30 -0.66 -18.73
CA ALA A 47 3.41 -1.90 -19.49
C ALA A 47 4.35 -2.91 -18.81
N GLU A 48 5.50 -2.46 -18.29
CA GLU A 48 6.41 -3.31 -17.52
C GLU A 48 5.76 -3.83 -16.24
N ILE A 49 5.08 -2.96 -15.48
CA ILE A 49 4.42 -3.36 -14.23
C ILE A 49 3.31 -4.39 -14.50
N ARG A 50 2.56 -4.23 -15.59
CA ARG A 50 1.51 -5.19 -15.98
C ARG A 50 2.10 -6.54 -16.37
N SER A 51 3.21 -6.57 -17.12
CA SER A 51 3.92 -7.80 -17.46
C SER A 51 4.43 -8.50 -16.20
N ILE A 52 5.07 -7.77 -15.30
CA ILE A 52 5.57 -8.30 -14.02
C ILE A 52 4.42 -8.86 -13.17
N ALA A 53 3.31 -8.15 -13.07
CA ALA A 53 2.14 -8.61 -12.32
C ALA A 53 1.61 -9.94 -12.87
N SER A 54 1.54 -10.08 -14.20
CA SER A 54 1.14 -11.32 -14.84
C SER A 54 2.08 -12.49 -14.49
N GLU A 55 3.39 -12.28 -14.58
CA GLU A 55 4.39 -13.30 -14.22
C GLU A 55 4.27 -13.72 -12.75
N VAL A 56 4.17 -12.75 -11.84
CA VAL A 56 4.12 -13.00 -10.40
C VAL A 56 2.83 -13.69 -9.99
N VAL A 57 1.70 -13.26 -10.52
CA VAL A 57 0.40 -13.90 -10.23
C VAL A 57 0.36 -15.31 -10.78
N GLY A 58 0.89 -15.54 -12.00
CA GLY A 58 1.03 -16.89 -12.57
C GLY A 58 1.89 -17.79 -11.70
N TRP A 59 2.99 -17.28 -11.16
CA TRP A 59 3.83 -18.03 -10.21
C TRP A 59 3.10 -18.36 -8.90
N LEU A 60 2.40 -17.39 -8.30
CA LEU A 60 1.60 -17.62 -7.09
C LEU A 60 0.52 -18.68 -7.29
N SER A 61 -0.14 -18.68 -8.46
CA SER A 61 -1.16 -19.69 -8.81
C SER A 61 -0.58 -21.10 -8.82
N GLN A 62 0.66 -21.30 -9.27
CA GLN A 62 1.36 -22.59 -9.23
C GLN A 62 1.67 -23.05 -7.78
N HIS A 63 1.70 -22.11 -6.82
CA HIS A 63 1.95 -22.38 -5.40
C HIS A 63 0.65 -22.61 -4.61
N GLN A 64 -0.46 -22.87 -5.29
CA GLN A 64 -1.75 -23.23 -4.68
C GLN A 64 -2.25 -22.21 -3.64
N VAL A 65 -2.01 -20.92 -3.87
CA VAL A 65 -2.58 -19.85 -3.05
C VAL A 65 -4.10 -19.80 -3.26
N THR A 66 -4.83 -19.49 -2.20
CA THR A 66 -6.30 -19.40 -2.21
C THR A 66 -6.79 -17.95 -2.22
N THR A 67 -5.88 -17.00 -2.05
CA THR A 67 -6.15 -15.56 -2.11
C THR A 67 -4.85 -14.85 -2.45
N VAL A 68 -4.89 -13.87 -3.33
CA VAL A 68 -3.73 -13.01 -3.66
C VAL A 68 -3.90 -11.66 -2.98
N VAL A 69 -2.87 -11.21 -2.28
CA VAL A 69 -2.75 -9.86 -1.72
C VAL A 69 -1.70 -9.09 -2.52
N MET A 70 -2.14 -8.05 -3.21
CA MET A 70 -1.24 -7.12 -3.91
C MET A 70 -0.63 -6.16 -2.90
N ALA A 71 0.47 -6.59 -2.26
CA ALA A 71 1.15 -5.83 -1.23
C ALA A 71 2.09 -4.74 -1.78
N CYS A 72 1.91 -4.31 -3.03
CA CYS A 72 2.62 -3.21 -3.66
C CYS A 72 1.61 -2.20 -4.21
N ASN A 73 1.68 -0.94 -3.75
CA ASN A 73 0.77 0.11 -4.21
C ASN A 73 0.92 0.40 -5.71
N THR A 74 2.16 0.43 -6.23
CA THR A 74 2.42 0.68 -7.65
C THR A 74 1.79 -0.41 -8.52
N THR A 75 1.97 -1.67 -8.16
CA THR A 75 1.36 -2.78 -8.91
C THR A 75 -0.16 -2.76 -8.78
N ASN A 76 -0.68 -2.50 -7.59
CA ASN A 76 -2.13 -2.38 -7.37
C ASN A 76 -2.75 -1.24 -8.20
N ALA A 77 -2.02 -0.12 -8.35
CA ALA A 77 -2.47 1.02 -9.15
C ALA A 77 -2.51 0.74 -10.66
N LEU A 78 -1.57 -0.06 -11.18
CA LEU A 78 -1.32 -0.19 -12.62
C LEU A 78 -1.75 -1.53 -13.21
N ALA A 79 -1.94 -2.56 -12.39
CA ALA A 79 -2.13 -3.94 -12.86
C ALA A 79 -3.11 -4.76 -12.02
N ARG A 80 -4.03 -4.11 -11.31
CA ARG A 80 -5.05 -4.81 -10.53
C ARG A 80 -5.93 -5.69 -11.41
N ASP A 81 -6.36 -5.19 -12.54
CA ASP A 81 -7.17 -5.92 -13.52
C ASP A 81 -6.45 -7.14 -14.09
N VAL A 82 -5.12 -7.05 -14.31
CA VAL A 82 -4.28 -8.19 -14.73
C VAL A 82 -4.28 -9.26 -13.65
N ALA A 83 -4.08 -8.86 -12.40
CA ALA A 83 -4.07 -9.81 -11.27
C ALA A 83 -5.44 -10.48 -11.10
N GLU A 84 -6.54 -9.73 -11.12
CA GLU A 84 -7.90 -10.24 -11.01
C GLU A 84 -8.26 -11.20 -12.17
N GLY A 85 -7.86 -10.86 -13.39
CA GLY A 85 -8.12 -11.70 -14.58
C GLY A 85 -7.33 -13.02 -14.60
N GLN A 86 -6.19 -13.09 -13.92
CA GLN A 86 -5.28 -14.23 -13.98
C GLN A 86 -5.27 -15.11 -12.73
N ALA A 87 -5.57 -14.57 -11.56
CA ALA A 87 -5.38 -15.28 -10.29
C ALA A 87 -6.27 -16.50 -10.13
N GLY A 88 -7.50 -16.51 -10.68
CA GLY A 88 -8.49 -17.55 -10.46
C GLY A 88 -8.96 -17.68 -9.00
N VAL A 89 -8.52 -16.79 -8.12
CA VAL A 89 -8.84 -16.69 -6.69
C VAL A 89 -9.07 -15.22 -6.33
N PRO A 90 -9.70 -14.91 -5.18
CA PRO A 90 -9.89 -13.52 -4.75
C PRO A 90 -8.57 -12.73 -4.71
N VAL A 91 -8.62 -11.49 -5.20
CA VAL A 91 -7.51 -10.54 -5.15
C VAL A 91 -7.86 -9.38 -4.24
N VAL A 92 -7.02 -9.12 -3.25
CA VAL A 92 -7.15 -8.00 -2.31
C VAL A 92 -6.05 -6.99 -2.60
N GLY A 93 -6.44 -5.72 -2.76
CA GLY A 93 -5.52 -4.64 -3.07
C GLY A 93 -5.53 -3.54 -2.01
N LEU A 94 -4.43 -2.80 -1.92
CA LEU A 94 -4.19 -1.74 -0.93
C LEU A 94 -5.05 -0.49 -1.18
N ILE A 95 -5.24 -0.10 -2.45
CA ILE A 95 -5.83 1.20 -2.80
C ILE A 95 -7.31 1.25 -2.43
N GLY A 96 -8.10 0.26 -2.89
CA GLY A 96 -9.53 0.20 -2.54
C GLY A 96 -9.75 0.02 -1.04
N ALA A 97 -8.89 -0.75 -0.38
CA ALA A 97 -8.94 -0.92 1.07
C ALA A 97 -8.70 0.41 1.81
N ALA A 98 -7.66 1.16 1.41
CA ALA A 98 -7.38 2.46 2.00
C ALA A 98 -8.46 3.49 1.70
N ALA A 99 -8.99 3.52 0.47
CA ALA A 99 -10.07 4.43 0.08
C ALA A 99 -11.33 4.25 0.96
N ALA A 100 -11.64 3.00 1.33
CA ALA A 100 -12.75 2.69 2.23
C ALA A 100 -12.55 3.22 3.67
N MET A 101 -11.29 3.45 4.09
CA MET A 101 -10.97 4.04 5.40
C MET A 101 -11.03 5.57 5.42
N VAL A 102 -11.08 6.21 4.28
CA VAL A 102 -11.15 7.67 4.19
C VAL A 102 -12.54 8.13 4.65
N GLU A 103 -12.59 9.04 5.61
CA GLU A 103 -13.82 9.62 6.14
C GLU A 103 -13.83 11.14 6.02
N GLU A 104 -12.67 11.72 5.87
CA GLU A 104 -12.44 13.16 5.87
C GLU A 104 -12.70 13.79 4.49
N PRO A 105 -13.15 15.06 4.47
CA PRO A 105 -13.45 15.77 3.21
C PRO A 105 -12.20 16.20 2.43
N ARG A 106 -11.01 16.22 3.08
CA ARG A 106 -9.74 16.64 2.46
C ARG A 106 -8.65 15.63 2.78
N VAL A 107 -8.16 14.97 1.77
CA VAL A 107 -7.23 13.84 1.91
C VAL A 107 -5.94 14.08 1.14
N GLY A 108 -4.81 13.94 1.81
CA GLY A 108 -3.51 13.85 1.19
C GLY A 108 -3.17 12.39 0.86
N VAL A 109 -2.48 12.16 -0.24
CA VAL A 109 -1.91 10.85 -0.59
C VAL A 109 -0.44 11.02 -0.89
N LEU A 110 0.43 10.45 -0.06
CA LEU A 110 1.86 10.34 -0.37
C LEU A 110 2.07 9.01 -1.10
N ALA A 111 2.64 9.04 -2.30
CA ALA A 111 2.84 7.81 -3.07
C ALA A 111 4.05 7.90 -4.02
N THR A 112 4.39 6.79 -4.67
CA THR A 112 5.42 6.80 -5.72
C THR A 112 4.95 7.58 -6.96
N PRO A 113 5.88 8.10 -7.80
CA PRO A 113 5.51 8.80 -9.01
C PRO A 113 4.53 8.03 -9.90
N ALA A 114 4.77 6.73 -10.12
CA ALA A 114 3.89 5.90 -10.95
C ALA A 114 2.49 5.73 -10.34
N THR A 115 2.39 5.58 -9.01
CA THR A 115 1.10 5.49 -8.30
C THR A 115 0.33 6.80 -8.40
N VAL A 116 0.99 7.96 -8.25
CA VAL A 116 0.34 9.27 -8.40
C VAL A 116 -0.13 9.48 -9.83
N ALA A 117 0.74 9.19 -10.81
CA ALA A 117 0.43 9.36 -12.23
C ALA A 117 -0.75 8.50 -12.70
N SER A 118 -0.99 7.34 -12.08
CA SER A 118 -2.14 6.49 -12.40
C SER A 118 -3.49 7.08 -12.03
N GLY A 119 -3.55 8.00 -11.06
CA GLY A 119 -4.80 8.53 -10.52
C GLY A 119 -5.59 7.55 -9.63
N ALA A 120 -5.17 6.31 -9.49
CA ALA A 120 -5.95 5.22 -8.89
C ALA A 120 -6.45 5.51 -7.46
N TYR A 121 -5.66 6.20 -6.63
CA TYR A 121 -6.12 6.62 -5.30
C TYR A 121 -7.23 7.66 -5.37
N ARG A 122 -7.07 8.68 -6.22
CA ARG A 122 -8.10 9.72 -6.41
C ARG A 122 -9.40 9.10 -6.89
N GLU A 123 -9.34 8.31 -7.96
CA GLU A 123 -10.51 7.65 -8.52
C GLU A 123 -11.22 6.75 -7.48
N SER A 124 -10.46 5.96 -6.72
CA SER A 124 -11.03 5.08 -5.71
C SER A 124 -11.68 5.84 -4.54
N ILE A 125 -11.07 6.95 -4.10
CA ILE A 125 -11.61 7.77 -3.01
C ILE A 125 -12.86 8.52 -3.49
N GLU A 126 -12.79 9.18 -4.64
CA GLU A 126 -13.92 9.95 -5.20
C GLU A 126 -15.12 9.06 -5.56
N ALA A 127 -14.87 7.82 -6.00
CA ALA A 127 -15.93 6.85 -6.26
C ALA A 127 -16.71 6.45 -4.99
N LEU A 128 -16.03 6.35 -3.85
CA LEU A 128 -16.65 6.01 -2.57
C LEU A 128 -17.20 7.25 -1.83
N ARG A 129 -16.57 8.41 -2.05
CA ARG A 129 -16.88 9.68 -1.37
C ARG A 129 -16.83 10.84 -2.37
N PRO A 130 -17.87 11.02 -3.18
CA PRO A 130 -17.96 12.14 -4.12
C PRO A 130 -17.82 13.49 -3.40
N GLY A 131 -16.99 14.36 -3.97
CA GLY A 131 -16.72 15.68 -3.42
C GLY A 131 -15.56 15.76 -2.42
N THR A 132 -14.89 14.64 -2.10
CA THR A 132 -13.65 14.67 -1.32
C THR A 132 -12.54 15.36 -2.13
N LEU A 133 -11.86 16.32 -1.51
CA LEU A 133 -10.65 16.91 -2.09
C LEU A 133 -9.48 15.93 -1.90
N VAL A 134 -8.93 15.41 -3.00
CA VAL A 134 -7.78 14.50 -2.97
C VAL A 134 -6.54 15.20 -3.52
N VAL A 135 -5.54 15.40 -2.66
CA VAL A 135 -4.24 15.97 -3.02
C VAL A 135 -3.20 14.87 -3.04
N GLN A 136 -2.69 14.53 -4.22
CA GLN A 136 -1.69 13.48 -4.39
C GLN A 136 -0.30 14.10 -4.55
N GLN A 137 0.66 13.62 -3.75
CA GLN A 137 2.06 14.05 -3.81
C GLN A 137 2.96 12.87 -4.13
N ALA A 138 3.69 12.99 -5.24
CA ALA A 138 4.74 12.04 -5.61
C ALA A 138 5.98 12.24 -4.73
N CYS A 139 6.50 11.14 -4.19
CA CYS A 139 7.64 11.14 -3.27
C CYS A 139 8.78 10.25 -3.80
N PRO A 140 9.48 10.66 -4.87
CA PRO A 140 10.50 9.82 -5.52
C PRO A 140 11.67 9.48 -4.60
N ASP A 141 12.03 10.36 -3.65
CA ASP A 141 13.19 10.17 -2.79
C ASP A 141 12.92 9.24 -1.60
N PHE A 142 11.66 9.01 -1.20
CA PHE A 142 11.36 8.29 0.03
C PHE A 142 11.84 6.83 0.01
N VAL A 143 11.54 6.06 -1.04
CA VAL A 143 11.94 4.65 -1.09
C VAL A 143 13.46 4.51 -1.07
N PRO A 144 14.25 5.20 -1.93
CA PRO A 144 15.70 5.14 -1.85
C PRO A 144 16.27 5.51 -0.48
N LEU A 145 15.75 6.58 0.13
CA LEU A 145 16.22 7.04 1.45
C LEU A 145 15.86 6.06 2.57
N ILE A 146 14.66 5.47 2.55
CA ILE A 146 14.26 4.44 3.53
C ILE A 146 15.15 3.20 3.41
N GLU A 147 15.47 2.78 2.21
CA GLU A 147 16.27 1.57 1.97
C GLU A 147 17.76 1.74 2.37
N THR A 148 18.24 2.96 2.63
CA THR A 148 19.54 3.16 3.28
C THR A 148 19.58 2.63 4.71
N GLY A 149 18.41 2.48 5.36
CA GLY A 149 18.26 2.08 6.75
C GLY A 149 18.38 3.23 7.76
N ASP A 150 18.83 4.43 7.35
CA ASP A 150 18.90 5.61 8.21
C ASP A 150 17.61 6.44 8.16
N LEU A 151 16.64 6.03 8.98
CA LEU A 151 15.35 6.71 9.08
C LEU A 151 15.41 8.06 9.83
N LEU A 152 16.57 8.44 10.34
CA LEU A 152 16.79 9.70 11.07
C LEU A 152 17.61 10.71 10.25
N SER A 153 18.00 10.39 9.02
CA SER A 153 18.82 11.24 8.17
C SER A 153 18.16 12.60 7.89
N GLU A 154 18.97 13.65 7.82
CA GLU A 154 18.51 15.00 7.43
C GLU A 154 17.89 14.99 6.04
N ALA A 155 18.48 14.24 5.10
CA ALA A 155 17.96 14.11 3.73
C ALA A 155 16.52 13.57 3.70
N LEU A 156 16.20 12.57 4.53
CA LEU A 156 14.85 12.02 4.64
C LEU A 156 13.89 13.03 5.28
N ARG A 157 14.34 13.76 6.31
CA ARG A 157 13.57 14.82 6.95
C ARG A 157 13.24 15.95 5.98
N ASP A 158 14.22 16.41 5.22
CA ASP A 158 14.06 17.49 4.24
C ASP A 158 13.13 17.08 3.12
N ALA A 159 13.25 15.84 2.63
CA ALA A 159 12.32 15.27 1.65
C ALA A 159 10.89 15.25 2.22
N ALA A 160 10.70 14.83 3.47
CA ALA A 160 9.39 14.81 4.10
C ALA A 160 8.78 16.21 4.23
N ILE A 161 9.58 17.22 4.63
CA ILE A 161 9.12 18.62 4.71
C ILE A 161 8.63 19.11 3.34
N ARG A 162 9.41 18.88 2.28
CA ARG A 162 9.04 19.28 0.91
C ARG A 162 7.75 18.59 0.45
N TYR A 163 7.63 17.28 0.67
CA TYR A 163 6.46 16.50 0.20
C TYR A 163 5.21 16.77 1.01
N LEU A 164 5.32 17.19 2.27
CA LEU A 164 4.18 17.57 3.09
C LEU A 164 3.66 18.98 2.78
N GLN A 165 4.45 19.84 2.12
CA GLN A 165 4.06 21.22 1.87
C GLN A 165 2.75 21.35 1.09
N PRO A 166 2.51 20.69 -0.06
CA PRO A 166 1.24 20.80 -0.79
C PRO A 166 0.04 20.30 0.03
N LEU A 167 0.24 19.30 0.88
CA LEU A 167 -0.79 18.77 1.74
C LEU A 167 -1.18 19.77 2.84
N ARG A 168 -0.20 20.48 3.40
CA ARG A 168 -0.41 21.56 4.39
C ARG A 168 -1.14 22.74 3.77
N GLU A 169 -0.73 23.17 2.57
CA GLU A 169 -1.38 24.27 1.83
C GLU A 169 -2.85 23.95 1.53
N ALA A 170 -3.15 22.69 1.20
CA ALA A 170 -4.51 22.23 1.01
C ALA A 170 -5.27 21.96 2.32
N SER A 171 -4.62 22.10 3.47
CA SER A 171 -5.20 21.85 4.80
C SER A 171 -5.87 20.48 4.89
N VAL A 172 -5.19 19.42 4.45
CA VAL A 172 -5.75 18.06 4.49
C VAL A 172 -6.01 17.59 5.93
N ASP A 173 -7.05 16.79 6.10
CA ASP A 173 -7.48 16.28 7.40
C ASP A 173 -6.92 14.87 7.67
N SER A 174 -6.55 14.15 6.60
CA SER A 174 -5.88 12.85 6.69
C SER A 174 -4.84 12.67 5.59
N VAL A 175 -3.89 11.74 5.82
CA VAL A 175 -2.83 11.40 4.86
C VAL A 175 -2.76 9.89 4.69
N VAL A 176 -2.94 9.42 3.45
CA VAL A 176 -2.77 8.02 3.07
C VAL A 176 -1.30 7.75 2.78
N LEU A 177 -0.77 6.69 3.36
CA LEU A 177 0.58 6.19 3.14
C LEU A 177 0.61 5.26 1.92
N GLY A 178 0.57 5.83 0.72
CA GLY A 178 0.38 5.13 -0.55
C GLY A 178 1.61 4.38 -1.09
N CYS A 179 2.48 3.91 -0.21
CA CYS A 179 3.59 3.01 -0.48
C CYS A 179 3.86 2.13 0.74
N THR A 180 4.22 0.86 0.53
CA THR A 180 4.47 -0.11 1.60
C THR A 180 5.67 0.21 2.48
N HIS A 181 6.58 1.07 2.02
CA HIS A 181 7.69 1.59 2.81
C HIS A 181 7.27 2.71 3.77
N TYR A 182 6.23 3.49 3.44
CA TYR A 182 5.91 4.73 4.17
C TYR A 182 5.40 4.54 5.61
N PRO A 183 4.82 3.41 6.02
CA PRO A 183 4.56 3.15 7.44
C PRO A 183 5.81 3.24 8.33
N LEU A 184 7.01 3.01 7.78
CA LEU A 184 8.27 3.19 8.49
C LEU A 184 8.56 4.66 8.82
N LEU A 185 7.98 5.60 8.09
CA LEU A 185 8.11 7.05 8.29
C LEU A 185 7.12 7.62 9.31
N VAL A 186 6.21 6.82 9.86
CA VAL A 186 5.18 7.32 10.80
C VAL A 186 5.78 8.15 11.95
N PRO A 187 6.88 7.75 12.61
CA PRO A 187 7.49 8.59 13.65
C PRO A 187 7.95 9.96 13.14
N LEU A 188 8.57 10.00 11.96
CA LEU A 188 8.99 11.26 11.33
C LEU A 188 7.79 12.13 10.94
N LEU A 189 6.79 11.53 10.29
CA LEU A 189 5.58 12.25 9.84
C LEU A 189 4.79 12.81 11.02
N ARG A 190 4.71 12.09 12.15
CA ARG A 190 4.08 12.57 13.38
C ARG A 190 4.80 13.78 13.99
N ASN A 191 6.13 13.83 13.90
CA ASN A 191 6.91 15.00 14.34
C ASN A 191 6.72 16.23 13.43
N LEU A 192 6.26 16.02 12.20
CA LEU A 192 6.10 17.08 11.20
C LEU A 192 4.64 17.51 11.00
N LEU A 193 3.67 16.67 11.32
CA LEU A 193 2.25 16.94 11.13
C LEU A 193 1.56 17.17 12.48
N PRO A 194 0.51 18.02 12.51
CA PRO A 194 -0.36 18.14 13.69
C PRO A 194 -0.98 16.78 14.08
N ASP A 195 -1.20 16.56 15.36
CA ASP A 195 -1.84 15.34 15.88
C ASP A 195 -3.27 15.13 15.33
N SER A 196 -3.93 16.22 14.95
CA SER A 196 -5.25 16.17 14.32
C SER A 196 -5.28 15.51 12.94
N ILE A 197 -4.14 15.45 12.24
CA ILE A 197 -4.05 14.80 10.92
C ILE A 197 -4.03 13.28 11.12
N ARG A 198 -5.02 12.59 10.59
CA ARG A 198 -5.05 11.12 10.63
C ARG A 198 -4.11 10.52 9.58
N LEU A 199 -3.22 9.61 9.98
CA LEU A 199 -2.42 8.81 9.05
C LEU A 199 -3.17 7.51 8.76
N ILE A 200 -3.35 7.21 7.48
CA ILE A 200 -4.04 6.00 6.99
C ILE A 200 -2.99 5.05 6.42
N ASP A 201 -2.81 3.92 7.11
CA ASP A 201 -1.96 2.82 6.65
C ASP A 201 -2.82 1.80 5.87
N PRO A 202 -2.64 1.67 4.54
CA PRO A 202 -3.39 0.72 3.72
C PRO A 202 -3.28 -0.73 4.18
N ALA A 203 -2.18 -1.10 4.84
CA ALA A 203 -1.98 -2.45 5.34
C ALA A 203 -2.99 -2.83 6.44
N VAL A 204 -3.38 -1.86 7.28
CA VAL A 204 -4.42 -2.06 8.31
C VAL A 204 -5.77 -2.33 7.65
N ALA A 205 -6.08 -1.61 6.57
CA ALA A 205 -7.31 -1.80 5.80
C ALA A 205 -7.37 -3.18 5.15
N VAL A 206 -6.27 -3.61 4.52
CA VAL A 206 -6.15 -4.94 3.91
C VAL A 206 -6.33 -6.03 4.95
N ALA A 207 -5.66 -5.92 6.11
CA ALA A 207 -5.82 -6.90 7.18
C ALA A 207 -7.29 -7.01 7.64
N SER A 208 -8.03 -5.89 7.69
CA SER A 208 -9.46 -5.89 8.01
C SER A 208 -10.34 -6.47 6.90
N GLN A 209 -10.01 -6.23 5.63
CA GLN A 209 -10.76 -6.84 4.51
C GLN A 209 -10.63 -8.35 4.47
N LEU A 210 -9.49 -8.88 4.89
CA LEU A 210 -9.28 -10.32 4.97
C LEU A 210 -10.18 -11.02 6.01
N ASP A 211 -10.82 -10.29 6.94
CA ASP A 211 -11.81 -10.85 7.87
C ASP A 211 -12.95 -11.61 7.15
N ALA A 212 -13.33 -11.14 5.97
CA ALA A 212 -14.38 -11.78 5.19
C ALA A 212 -13.97 -13.17 4.64
N LEU A 213 -12.66 -13.38 4.46
CA LEU A 213 -12.09 -14.62 3.92
C LEU A 213 -11.55 -15.53 5.02
N LEU A 214 -10.94 -14.95 6.04
CA LEU A 214 -10.24 -15.67 7.11
C LEU A 214 -11.10 -15.87 8.37
N GLY A 215 -12.23 -15.19 8.46
CA GLY A 215 -13.00 -15.01 9.69
C GLY A 215 -12.42 -13.89 10.56
N LYS A 216 -13.27 -13.32 11.41
CA LYS A 216 -12.82 -12.31 12.37
C LYS A 216 -11.88 -12.95 13.40
N PRO A 217 -10.81 -12.24 13.81
CA PRO A 217 -9.94 -12.75 14.87
C PRO A 217 -10.75 -13.02 16.13
N SER A 218 -10.47 -14.17 16.78
CA SER A 218 -11.07 -14.46 18.07
C SER A 218 -10.58 -13.44 19.10
N PRO A 219 -11.44 -12.83 19.92
CA PRO A 219 -10.99 -11.98 21.01
C PRO A 219 -10.22 -12.85 22.02
N GLY A 220 -8.89 -12.72 22.05
CA GLY A 220 -8.04 -13.42 23.03
C GLY A 220 -6.84 -14.20 22.52
N GLY A 221 -6.43 -14.04 21.29
CA GLY A 221 -5.21 -14.68 20.75
C GLY A 221 -4.00 -13.75 20.72
N LEU A 222 -3.38 -13.49 21.85
CA LEU A 222 -1.97 -13.11 22.06
C LEU A 222 -1.48 -13.86 23.28
#